data_fcd97c442d0aaef568f5e2406bba4cbb
#
_entry.id   fcd97c442d0aaef568f5e2406bba4cbb
#
_cell.length_a   1.000
_cell.length_b   1.000
_cell.length_c   1.000
_cell.angle_alpha   90.00
_cell.angle_beta   90.00
_cell.angle_gamma   90.00
#
_symmetry.space_group_name_H-M   'P 1'
#
loop_
_entity.id
_entity.type
_entity.pdbx_description
1 polymer ?
#
loop_
_entity_poly.entity_id
_entity_poly.type
_entity_poly.pdbx_seq_one_letter_code
_entity_poly.pdbx_strand_id
1 'polypeptide(L)'
;MSYSELCITSNFSFLEGASHPEEYVERAIEFGLKSIAIADKNSISGIVRGLRTIKEIEYDTKSKHSPLKLIPGVTIVTTHRTEITCLAQTRQGWKNICKVLTTGKKNSKKGYSHIDYESILKNQDGIIFLAHISEKNHSLSERLEWLRFIRVLKRNNSRSIYIVMAPRYDGLDEIRFYKINKFAKNAKCGVIG
;
A
#
# COMPACT_ATOMS: atom_id res chain seq x y z
N MET A 1 -18.63 -13.62 2.14
CA MET A 1 -17.43 -12.86 2.59
C MET A 1 -17.28 -11.67 1.67
N SER A 2 -16.96 -10.47 2.17
CA SER A 2 -16.66 -9.31 1.31
C SER A 2 -15.16 -9.25 1.09
N TYR A 3 -14.72 -9.36 -0.17
CA TYR A 3 -13.32 -9.16 -0.56
C TYR A 3 -13.07 -7.68 -0.89
N SER A 4 -11.86 -7.21 -0.61
CA SER A 4 -11.39 -5.88 -1.00
C SER A 4 -9.93 -5.98 -1.43
N GLU A 5 -9.61 -5.53 -2.63
CA GLU A 5 -8.22 -5.45 -3.09
C GLU A 5 -7.55 -4.21 -2.49
N LEU A 6 -6.44 -4.40 -1.77
CA LEU A 6 -5.82 -3.34 -0.97
C LEU A 6 -4.47 -2.84 -1.49
N CYS A 7 -3.93 -3.48 -2.54
CA CYS A 7 -2.59 -3.18 -3.05
C CYS A 7 -2.55 -2.99 -4.57
N ILE A 8 -3.61 -2.42 -5.16
CA ILE A 8 -3.67 -2.18 -6.60
C ILE A 8 -2.56 -1.22 -7.03
N THR A 9 -1.78 -1.67 -8.00
CA THR A 9 -0.73 -0.88 -8.65
C THR A 9 -1.17 -0.52 -10.07
N SER A 10 -1.34 0.76 -10.35
CA SER A 10 -1.77 1.23 -11.66
C SER A 10 -0.57 1.60 -12.57
N ASN A 11 -0.87 2.02 -13.80
CA ASN A 11 0.13 2.50 -14.75
C ASN A 11 0.89 3.76 -14.29
N PHE A 12 0.49 4.40 -13.20
CA PHE A 12 1.27 5.45 -12.53
C PHE A 12 2.48 4.91 -11.76
N SER A 13 2.59 3.59 -11.61
CA SER A 13 3.78 2.89 -11.14
C SER A 13 4.52 2.33 -12.36
N PHE A 14 5.39 3.14 -12.95
CA PHE A 14 6.07 2.86 -14.22
C PHE A 14 6.80 1.50 -14.19
N LEU A 15 6.61 0.69 -15.24
CA LEU A 15 7.13 -0.68 -15.41
C LEU A 15 6.61 -1.71 -14.39
N GLU A 16 5.57 -1.38 -13.60
CA GLU A 16 4.99 -2.31 -12.62
C GLU A 16 3.49 -2.51 -12.78
N GLY A 17 2.73 -1.44 -13.01
CA GLY A 17 1.31 -1.51 -13.35
C GLY A 17 1.08 -1.21 -14.82
N ALA A 18 0.15 -1.93 -15.46
CA ALA A 18 -0.21 -1.76 -16.86
C ALA A 18 -1.56 -1.05 -17.03
N SER A 19 -2.55 -1.39 -16.20
CA SER A 19 -3.91 -0.86 -16.33
C SER A 19 -4.07 0.54 -15.75
N HIS A 20 -4.98 1.30 -16.36
CA HIS A 20 -5.36 2.60 -15.83
C HIS A 20 -6.21 2.50 -14.55
N PRO A 21 -6.17 3.49 -13.65
CA PRO A 21 -7.00 3.52 -12.45
C PRO A 21 -8.50 3.37 -12.74
N GLU A 22 -8.96 3.90 -13.86
CA GLU A 22 -10.32 3.83 -14.35
C GLU A 22 -10.77 2.39 -14.59
N GLU A 23 -9.91 1.59 -15.25
CA GLU A 23 -10.18 0.18 -15.56
C GLU A 23 -10.32 -0.66 -14.27
N TYR A 24 -9.51 -0.36 -13.25
CA TYR A 24 -9.63 -1.03 -11.95
C TYR A 24 -10.95 -0.68 -11.25
N VAL A 25 -11.41 0.56 -11.34
CA VAL A 25 -12.69 0.99 -10.76
C VAL A 25 -13.86 0.28 -11.46
N GLU A 26 -13.88 0.29 -12.79
CA GLU A 26 -14.92 -0.35 -13.60
C GLU A 26 -14.98 -1.85 -13.31
N ARG A 27 -13.83 -2.52 -13.32
CA ARG A 27 -13.75 -3.96 -13.06
C ARG A 27 -14.16 -4.31 -11.63
N ALA A 28 -13.81 -3.48 -10.64
CA ALA A 28 -14.21 -3.68 -9.27
C ALA A 28 -15.74 -3.57 -9.08
N ILE A 29 -16.37 -2.65 -9.81
CA ILE A 29 -17.83 -2.52 -9.82
C ILE A 29 -18.48 -3.73 -10.50
N GLU A 30 -17.97 -4.18 -11.64
CA GLU A 30 -18.45 -5.38 -12.34
C GLU A 30 -18.39 -6.63 -11.44
N PHE A 31 -17.31 -6.78 -10.66
CA PHE A 31 -17.18 -7.88 -9.70
C PHE A 31 -17.99 -7.69 -8.41
N GLY A 32 -18.70 -6.58 -8.25
CA GLY A 32 -19.49 -6.28 -7.05
C GLY A 32 -18.63 -6.08 -5.80
N LEU A 33 -17.38 -5.65 -5.95
CA LEU A 33 -16.52 -5.33 -4.81
C LEU A 33 -17.06 -4.12 -4.07
N LYS A 34 -16.99 -4.15 -2.74
CA LYS A 34 -17.43 -3.02 -1.90
C LYS A 34 -16.37 -1.94 -1.77
N SER A 35 -15.12 -2.30 -1.85
CA SER A 35 -13.99 -1.36 -1.74
C SER A 35 -12.74 -1.87 -2.43
N ILE A 36 -11.94 -0.93 -2.90
CA ILE A 36 -10.59 -1.15 -3.42
C ILE A 36 -9.64 -0.09 -2.90
N ALA A 37 -8.34 -0.38 -2.88
CA ALA A 37 -7.31 0.62 -2.61
C ALA A 37 -6.34 0.71 -3.79
N ILE A 38 -6.18 1.90 -4.35
CA ILE A 38 -5.13 2.20 -5.32
C ILE A 38 -3.90 2.67 -4.53
N ALA A 39 -2.78 1.98 -4.72
CA ALA A 39 -1.57 2.16 -3.92
C ALA A 39 -0.30 2.18 -4.81
N ASP A 40 -0.22 3.17 -5.69
CA ASP A 40 0.92 3.36 -6.59
C ASP A 40 2.23 3.65 -5.85
N LYS A 41 3.36 3.29 -6.47
CA LYS A 41 4.69 3.48 -5.86
C LYS A 41 5.07 4.96 -5.80
N ASN A 42 5.25 5.45 -4.58
CA ASN A 42 5.63 6.83 -4.27
C ASN A 42 4.77 7.89 -5.01
N SER A 43 3.52 7.54 -5.36
CA SER A 43 2.59 8.37 -6.12
C SER A 43 1.16 8.22 -5.62
N ILE A 44 0.41 9.31 -5.64
CA ILE A 44 -1.03 9.34 -5.33
C ILE A 44 -1.87 9.71 -6.55
N SER A 45 -1.27 9.75 -7.75
CA SER A 45 -1.93 10.23 -8.97
C SER A 45 -3.07 9.31 -9.40
N GLY A 46 -2.91 8.00 -9.26
CA GLY A 46 -3.93 7.01 -9.58
C GLY A 46 -5.21 7.15 -8.76
N ILE A 47 -5.09 7.60 -7.49
CA ILE A 47 -6.25 7.80 -6.60
C ILE A 47 -7.17 8.88 -7.16
N VAL A 48 -6.61 9.98 -7.65
CA VAL A 48 -7.39 11.10 -8.19
C VAL A 48 -8.20 10.67 -9.42
N ARG A 49 -7.57 9.89 -10.31
CA ARG A 49 -8.20 9.35 -11.49
C ARG A 49 -9.32 8.38 -11.13
N GLY A 50 -9.04 7.40 -10.26
CA GLY A 50 -10.06 6.45 -9.81
C GLY A 50 -11.24 7.11 -9.09
N LEU A 51 -10.99 8.13 -8.26
CA LEU A 51 -12.07 8.89 -7.60
C LEU A 51 -12.94 9.65 -8.61
N ARG A 52 -12.32 10.21 -9.65
CA ARG A 52 -13.05 10.88 -10.72
C ARG A 52 -13.98 9.92 -11.43
N THR A 53 -13.51 8.75 -11.82
CA THR A 53 -14.31 7.72 -12.48
C THR A 53 -15.50 7.29 -11.63
N ILE A 54 -15.31 7.06 -10.33
CA ILE A 54 -16.42 6.74 -9.42
C ILE A 54 -17.48 7.84 -9.45
N LYS A 55 -17.10 9.11 -9.40
CA LYS A 55 -18.03 10.24 -9.42
C LYS A 55 -18.75 10.39 -10.76
N GLU A 56 -18.08 10.10 -11.87
CA GLU A 56 -18.69 10.09 -13.20
C GLU A 56 -19.78 9.00 -13.28
N ILE A 57 -19.48 7.79 -12.81
CA ILE A 57 -20.45 6.68 -12.75
C ILE A 57 -21.62 7.00 -11.81
N GLU A 58 -21.39 7.61 -10.65
CA GLU A 58 -22.44 8.07 -9.74
C GLU A 58 -23.39 9.07 -10.41
N TYR A 59 -22.83 10.02 -11.13
CA TYR A 59 -23.60 11.04 -11.85
C TYR A 59 -24.45 10.42 -12.97
N ASP A 60 -23.88 9.55 -13.79
CA ASP A 60 -24.55 8.92 -14.93
C ASP A 60 -25.67 7.98 -14.49
N THR A 61 -25.45 7.23 -13.41
CA THR A 61 -26.44 6.30 -12.86
C THR A 61 -27.47 6.97 -11.97
N LYS A 62 -27.35 8.27 -11.68
CA LYS A 62 -28.15 9.04 -10.71
C LYS A 62 -28.23 8.35 -9.34
N SER A 63 -27.20 7.57 -9.01
CA SER A 63 -27.14 6.85 -7.74
C SER A 63 -26.82 7.80 -6.61
N LYS A 64 -27.58 7.68 -5.49
CA LYS A 64 -27.32 8.45 -4.27
C LYS A 64 -26.16 7.88 -3.44
N HIS A 65 -25.70 6.70 -3.77
CA HIS A 65 -24.65 6.00 -3.04
C HIS A 65 -23.55 5.54 -4.01
N SER A 66 -22.31 5.70 -3.59
CA SER A 66 -21.19 5.20 -4.35
C SER A 66 -21.26 3.68 -4.50
N PRO A 67 -21.17 3.16 -5.72
CA PRO A 67 -21.16 1.72 -5.94
C PRO A 67 -19.90 1.07 -5.36
N LEU A 68 -18.83 1.85 -5.17
CA LEU A 68 -17.51 1.38 -4.77
C LEU A 68 -16.84 2.40 -3.84
N LYS A 69 -16.32 1.93 -2.70
CA LYS A 69 -15.50 2.75 -1.81
C LYS A 69 -14.04 2.71 -2.24
N LEU A 70 -13.48 3.84 -2.64
CA LEU A 70 -12.04 3.97 -2.90
C LEU A 70 -11.31 4.31 -1.60
N ILE A 71 -10.34 3.46 -1.23
CA ILE A 71 -9.45 3.66 -0.09
C ILE A 71 -8.16 4.31 -0.61
N PRO A 72 -7.83 5.54 -0.19
CA PRO A 72 -6.60 6.18 -0.61
C PRO A 72 -5.37 5.46 -0.03
N GLY A 73 -4.45 5.06 -0.90
CA GLY A 73 -3.23 4.35 -0.52
C GLY A 73 -2.01 4.80 -1.31
N VAL A 74 -0.86 4.41 -0.85
CA VAL A 74 0.42 4.54 -1.54
C VAL A 74 1.37 3.45 -1.09
N THR A 75 2.09 2.85 -2.00
CA THR A 75 3.21 1.96 -1.68
C THR A 75 4.49 2.80 -1.62
N ILE A 76 5.00 2.98 -0.41
CA ILE A 76 6.26 3.70 -0.19
C ILE A 76 7.41 2.72 -0.42
N VAL A 77 8.30 3.09 -1.34
CA VAL A 77 9.60 2.46 -1.53
C VAL A 77 10.61 3.28 -0.74
N THR A 78 11.19 2.69 0.30
CA THR A 78 12.12 3.38 1.19
C THR A 78 13.53 3.44 0.59
N THR A 79 14.41 4.23 1.18
CA THR A 79 15.85 4.29 0.84
C THR A 79 16.54 2.94 1.00
N HIS A 80 16.04 2.07 1.87
CA HIS A 80 16.50 0.70 2.06
C HIS A 80 15.89 -0.31 1.06
N ARG A 81 15.19 0.18 0.02
CA ARG A 81 14.51 -0.65 -1.00
C ARG A 81 13.45 -1.61 -0.43
N THR A 82 12.95 -1.33 0.76
CA THR A 82 11.81 -2.04 1.34
C THR A 82 10.52 -1.34 0.95
N GLU A 83 9.44 -2.10 0.84
CA GLU A 83 8.14 -1.62 0.39
C GLU A 83 7.11 -1.74 1.52
N ILE A 84 6.35 -0.68 1.72
CA ILE A 84 5.24 -0.66 2.67
C ILE A 84 4.07 0.12 2.07
N THR A 85 2.92 -0.55 1.95
CA THR A 85 1.70 0.12 1.54
C THR A 85 1.07 0.81 2.74
N CYS A 86 0.80 2.09 2.57
CA CYS A 86 0.17 2.97 3.55
C CYS A 86 -1.24 3.28 3.09
N LEU A 87 -2.26 2.84 3.83
CA LEU A 87 -3.66 3.11 3.55
C LEU A 87 -4.20 4.16 4.53
N ALA A 88 -4.82 5.21 4.01
CA ALA A 88 -5.39 6.25 4.86
C ALA A 88 -6.66 5.76 5.55
N GLN A 89 -6.62 5.58 6.87
CA GLN A 89 -7.78 5.25 7.69
C GLN A 89 -8.58 6.49 8.08
N THR A 90 -7.89 7.63 8.25
CA THR A 90 -8.46 8.90 8.67
C THR A 90 -7.97 10.05 7.79
N ARG A 91 -8.61 11.23 7.89
CA ARG A 91 -8.11 12.46 7.26
C ARG A 91 -6.70 12.83 7.72
N GLN A 92 -6.37 12.58 8.99
CA GLN A 92 -5.02 12.78 9.51
C GLN A 92 -4.03 11.81 8.84
N GLY A 93 -4.40 10.54 8.66
CA GLY A 93 -3.59 9.55 7.93
C GLY A 93 -3.32 9.98 6.49
N TRP A 94 -4.33 10.49 5.78
CA TRP A 94 -4.14 11.04 4.44
C TRP A 94 -3.15 12.21 4.43
N LYS A 95 -3.30 13.18 5.36
CA LYS A 95 -2.36 14.29 5.52
C LYS A 95 -0.93 13.80 5.79
N ASN A 96 -0.78 12.77 6.62
CA ASN A 96 0.51 12.19 6.97
C ASN A 96 1.16 11.50 5.77
N ILE A 97 0.41 10.74 4.97
CA ILE A 97 0.89 10.14 3.72
C ILE A 97 1.40 11.24 2.77
N CYS A 98 0.60 12.27 2.53
CA CYS A 98 1.00 13.40 1.66
C CYS A 98 2.27 14.08 2.17
N LYS A 99 2.40 14.27 3.49
CA LYS A 99 3.58 14.88 4.11
C LYS A 99 4.84 14.04 3.90
N VAL A 100 4.76 12.71 4.11
CA VAL A 100 5.89 11.79 3.87
C VAL A 100 6.33 11.85 2.41
N LEU A 101 5.40 11.78 1.46
CA LEU A 101 5.70 11.86 0.04
C LEU A 101 6.31 13.20 -0.36
N THR A 102 5.77 14.31 0.15
CA THR A 102 6.27 15.65 -0.14
C THR A 102 7.69 15.83 0.37
N THR A 103 7.96 15.40 1.61
CA THR A 103 9.30 15.47 2.22
C THR A 103 10.29 14.62 1.42
N GLY A 104 9.92 13.40 1.07
CA GLY A 104 10.78 12.50 0.28
C GLY A 104 11.10 13.02 -1.13
N LYS A 105 10.15 13.71 -1.76
CA LYS A 105 10.35 14.30 -3.10
C LYS A 105 11.12 15.63 -3.04
N LYS A 106 10.89 16.47 -2.04
CA LYS A 106 11.56 17.77 -1.89
C LYS A 106 13.09 17.63 -1.80
N ASN A 107 13.55 16.58 -1.17
CA ASN A 107 14.98 16.32 -0.91
C ASN A 107 15.62 15.42 -1.98
N SER A 108 14.95 15.24 -3.14
CA SER A 108 15.39 14.32 -4.18
C SER A 108 15.46 14.98 -5.55
N LYS A 109 16.29 14.45 -6.45
CA LYS A 109 16.26 14.81 -7.86
C LYS A 109 14.93 14.40 -8.49
N LYS A 110 14.51 15.08 -9.57
CA LYS A 110 13.29 14.74 -10.31
C LYS A 110 13.28 13.25 -10.70
N GLY A 111 12.16 12.59 -10.42
CA GLY A 111 11.99 11.15 -10.67
C GLY A 111 12.41 10.24 -9.50
N TYR A 112 13.06 10.77 -8.48
CA TYR A 112 13.47 10.01 -7.29
C TYR A 112 12.67 10.41 -6.05
N SER A 113 12.68 9.55 -5.05
CA SER A 113 12.09 9.80 -3.73
C SER A 113 13.02 9.26 -2.65
N HIS A 114 13.32 10.09 -1.64
CA HIS A 114 14.17 9.73 -0.52
C HIS A 114 13.33 9.68 0.74
N ILE A 115 12.77 8.51 1.04
CA ILE A 115 11.92 8.28 2.22
C ILE A 115 12.60 7.26 3.12
N ASP A 116 12.97 7.67 4.32
CA ASP A 116 13.54 6.83 5.35
C ASP A 116 12.47 6.32 6.34
N TYR A 117 12.84 5.38 7.20
CA TYR A 117 11.95 4.83 8.22
C TYR A 117 11.52 5.88 9.26
N GLU A 118 12.39 6.82 9.58
CA GLU A 118 12.11 7.85 10.56
C GLU A 118 10.98 8.77 10.11
N SER A 119 10.98 9.16 8.82
CA SER A 119 9.93 9.95 8.20
C SER A 119 8.56 9.28 8.32
N ILE A 120 8.50 7.95 8.11
CA ILE A 120 7.28 7.17 8.27
C ILE A 120 6.85 7.12 9.73
N LEU A 121 7.78 6.83 10.66
CA LEU A 121 7.50 6.74 12.09
C LEU A 121 6.98 8.05 12.67
N LYS A 122 7.49 9.19 12.22
CA LYS A 122 7.02 10.53 12.65
C LYS A 122 5.61 10.87 12.17
N ASN A 123 5.11 10.19 11.12
CA ASN A 123 3.85 10.50 10.47
C ASN A 123 2.93 9.26 10.37
N GLN A 124 2.89 8.42 11.39
CA GLN A 124 2.22 7.12 11.33
C GLN A 124 0.72 7.15 11.71
N ASP A 125 0.25 8.21 12.36
CA ASP A 125 -1.09 8.27 12.91
C ASP A 125 -2.17 8.24 11.82
N GLY A 126 -3.20 7.41 12.04
CA GLY A 126 -4.34 7.28 11.13
C GLY A 126 -4.03 6.53 9.83
N ILE A 127 -2.95 5.76 9.81
CA ILE A 127 -2.52 4.95 8.66
C ILE A 127 -2.58 3.46 9.03
N ILE A 128 -3.09 2.65 8.11
CA ILE A 128 -2.92 1.19 8.13
C ILE A 128 -1.71 0.86 7.26
N PHE A 129 -0.81 0.03 7.78
CA PHE A 129 0.42 -0.36 7.11
C PHE A 129 0.37 -1.82 6.67
N LEU A 130 0.68 -2.06 5.40
CA LEU A 130 0.80 -3.38 4.81
C LEU A 130 2.26 -3.56 4.38
N ALA A 131 3.03 -4.32 5.14
CA ALA A 131 4.46 -4.50 4.91
C ALA A 131 4.70 -5.63 3.92
N HIS A 132 5.45 -5.37 2.85
CA HIS A 132 5.83 -6.36 1.86
C HIS A 132 7.17 -7.00 2.21
N ILE A 133 7.23 -8.32 2.13
CA ILE A 133 8.49 -9.05 2.31
C ILE A 133 9.13 -9.26 0.94
N SER A 134 10.19 -8.50 0.69
CA SER A 134 10.95 -8.62 -0.56
C SER A 134 11.74 -9.93 -0.60
N GLU A 135 11.73 -10.59 -1.76
CA GLU A 135 12.60 -11.73 -2.06
C GLU A 135 13.96 -11.30 -2.63
N LYS A 136 14.11 -10.01 -2.96
CA LYS A 136 15.39 -9.47 -3.41
C LYS A 136 16.44 -9.75 -2.36
N ASN A 137 17.67 -10.01 -2.80
CA ASN A 137 18.81 -10.33 -1.94
C ASN A 137 19.16 -9.15 -1.02
N HIS A 138 18.40 -9.02 0.06
CA HIS A 138 18.76 -8.13 1.16
C HIS A 138 19.79 -8.83 2.04
N SER A 139 20.81 -8.09 2.46
CA SER A 139 21.77 -8.54 3.46
C SER A 139 21.06 -8.88 4.77
N LEU A 140 21.70 -9.64 5.63
CA LEU A 140 21.16 -9.95 6.94
C LEU A 140 20.90 -8.68 7.77
N SER A 141 21.77 -7.68 7.68
CA SER A 141 21.63 -6.38 8.34
C SER A 141 20.37 -5.64 7.88
N GLU A 142 20.11 -5.55 6.57
CA GLU A 142 18.91 -4.89 6.02
C GLU A 142 17.62 -5.59 6.47
N ARG A 143 17.61 -6.93 6.50
CA ARG A 143 16.46 -7.69 7.02
C ARG A 143 16.22 -7.44 8.50
N LEU A 144 17.27 -7.32 9.30
CA LEU A 144 17.16 -7.00 10.72
C LEU A 144 16.69 -5.57 10.96
N GLU A 145 17.15 -4.60 10.18
CA GLU A 145 16.66 -3.21 10.21
C GLU A 145 15.17 -3.12 9.85
N TRP A 146 14.77 -3.81 8.79
CA TRP A 146 13.36 -3.90 8.40
C TRP A 146 12.49 -4.49 9.52
N LEU A 147 12.94 -5.59 10.12
CA LEU A 147 12.24 -6.21 11.25
C LEU A 147 12.17 -5.27 12.47
N ARG A 148 13.24 -4.54 12.76
CA ARG A 148 13.24 -3.54 13.85
C ARG A 148 12.23 -2.42 13.58
N PHE A 149 12.22 -1.87 12.36
CA PHE A 149 11.27 -0.84 11.96
C PHE A 149 9.81 -1.32 12.11
N ILE A 150 9.49 -2.51 11.60
CA ILE A 150 8.15 -3.11 11.74
C ILE A 150 7.77 -3.28 13.21
N ARG A 151 8.69 -3.72 14.07
CA ARG A 151 8.45 -3.86 15.52
C ARG A 151 8.19 -2.52 16.20
N VAL A 152 8.88 -1.46 15.79
CA VAL A 152 8.63 -0.10 16.31
C VAL A 152 7.27 0.41 15.87
N LEU A 153 6.93 0.28 14.58
CA LEU A 153 5.59 0.60 14.06
C LEU A 153 4.51 -0.17 14.83
N LYS A 154 4.72 -1.49 15.07
CA LYS A 154 3.78 -2.33 15.80
C LYS A 154 3.57 -1.88 17.23
N ARG A 155 4.62 -1.42 17.92
CA ARG A 155 4.53 -0.91 19.28
C ARG A 155 3.69 0.37 19.34
N ASN A 156 3.92 1.28 18.40
CA ASN A 156 3.26 2.58 18.36
C ASN A 156 1.82 2.49 17.80
N ASN A 157 1.57 1.54 16.89
CA ASN A 157 0.33 1.39 16.17
C ASN A 157 -0.13 -0.08 16.12
N SER A 158 -0.45 -0.63 17.29
CA SER A 158 -0.59 -2.08 17.53
C SER A 158 -1.63 -2.79 16.66
N ARG A 159 -2.66 -2.09 16.17
CA ARG A 159 -3.79 -2.69 15.43
C ARG A 159 -3.78 -2.39 13.93
N SER A 160 -2.79 -1.65 13.44
CA SER A 160 -2.82 -1.10 12.07
C SER A 160 -1.63 -1.53 11.22
N ILE A 161 -0.99 -2.65 11.54
CA ILE A 161 0.10 -3.18 10.72
C ILE A 161 -0.07 -4.68 10.46
N TYR A 162 0.06 -5.05 9.19
CA TYR A 162 -0.05 -6.42 8.69
C TYR A 162 1.09 -6.73 7.72
N ILE A 163 1.39 -8.02 7.56
CA ILE A 163 2.34 -8.51 6.56
C ILE A 163 1.56 -9.03 5.36
N VAL A 164 1.89 -8.56 4.17
CA VAL A 164 1.23 -9.01 2.93
C VAL A 164 1.74 -10.40 2.54
N MET A 165 0.80 -11.27 2.20
CA MET A 165 1.07 -12.62 1.70
C MET A 165 0.20 -12.88 0.48
N ALA A 166 0.76 -12.67 -0.71
CA ALA A 166 0.06 -12.90 -1.97
C ALA A 166 0.74 -14.02 -2.78
N PRO A 167 -0.03 -14.94 -3.40
CA PRO A 167 0.51 -15.95 -4.27
C PRO A 167 1.06 -15.33 -5.57
N ARG A 168 2.10 -15.93 -6.13
CA ARG A 168 2.68 -15.54 -7.42
C ARG A 168 2.52 -16.61 -8.49
N TYR A 169 2.07 -17.79 -8.09
CA TYR A 169 1.84 -18.93 -8.98
C TYR A 169 3.09 -19.37 -9.78
N ASP A 170 4.29 -19.15 -9.20
CA ASP A 170 5.60 -19.49 -9.78
C ASP A 170 6.18 -20.82 -9.26
N GLY A 171 5.38 -21.60 -8.52
CA GLY A 171 5.79 -22.87 -7.91
C GLY A 171 6.57 -22.73 -6.59
N LEU A 172 6.87 -21.51 -6.14
CA LEU A 172 7.63 -21.24 -4.91
C LEU A 172 6.78 -20.67 -3.77
N ASP A 173 5.47 -20.65 -3.92
CA ASP A 173 4.55 -20.00 -2.97
C ASP A 173 4.59 -20.64 -1.58
N GLU A 174 4.73 -21.97 -1.48
CA GLU A 174 4.82 -22.66 -0.19
C GLU A 174 6.04 -22.19 0.64
N ILE A 175 7.20 -22.14 -0.01
CA ILE A 175 8.44 -21.67 0.63
C ILE A 175 8.32 -20.19 1.00
N ARG A 176 7.71 -19.40 0.12
CA ARG A 176 7.47 -17.96 0.33
C ARG A 176 6.57 -17.74 1.53
N PHE A 177 5.44 -18.43 1.59
CA PHE A 177 4.48 -18.34 2.69
C PHE A 177 5.07 -18.78 4.02
N TYR A 178 5.88 -19.83 4.01
CA TYR A 178 6.63 -20.22 5.21
C TYR A 178 7.55 -19.10 5.72
N LYS A 179 8.33 -18.46 4.82
CA LYS A 179 9.22 -17.33 5.16
C LYS A 179 8.44 -16.13 5.68
N ILE A 180 7.34 -15.77 5.01
CA ILE A 180 6.45 -14.66 5.41
C ILE A 180 5.85 -14.93 6.79
N ASN A 181 5.30 -16.12 7.04
CA ASN A 181 4.75 -16.50 8.33
C ASN A 181 5.79 -16.46 9.45
N LYS A 182 7.01 -16.94 9.19
CA LYS A 182 8.12 -16.87 10.14
C LYS A 182 8.48 -15.41 10.47
N PHE A 183 8.51 -14.54 9.46
CA PHE A 183 8.76 -13.10 9.65
C PHE A 183 7.61 -12.45 10.46
N ALA A 184 6.37 -12.72 10.11
CA ALA A 184 5.18 -12.17 10.78
C ALA A 184 5.14 -12.56 12.26
N LYS A 185 5.43 -13.83 12.59
CA LYS A 185 5.57 -14.30 13.98
C LYS A 185 6.65 -13.52 14.73
N ASN A 186 7.83 -13.33 14.12
CA ASN A 186 8.93 -12.57 14.73
C ASN A 186 8.58 -11.09 14.92
N ALA A 187 7.80 -10.50 14.02
CA ALA A 187 7.32 -9.13 14.09
C ALA A 187 6.10 -8.95 14.99
N LYS A 188 5.47 -10.05 15.41
CA LYS A 188 4.17 -10.08 16.14
C LYS A 188 3.04 -9.37 15.37
N CYS A 189 3.04 -9.49 14.04
CA CYS A 189 2.05 -8.92 13.12
C CYS A 189 1.10 -9.98 12.60
N GLY A 190 -0.15 -9.57 12.29
CA GLY A 190 -1.07 -10.39 11.50
C GLY A 190 -0.61 -10.48 10.04
N VAL A 191 -1.12 -11.49 9.34
CA VAL A 191 -0.93 -11.67 7.90
C VAL A 191 -2.24 -11.32 7.19
N ILE A 192 -2.14 -10.72 6.00
CA ILE A 192 -3.25 -10.41 5.11
C ILE A 192 -2.89 -10.89 3.70
N GLY A 193 -3.86 -11.46 2.99
CA GLY A 193 -3.71 -11.94 1.63
C GLY A 193 -4.94 -11.65 0.81
#